data_6c91c337971db26d8e7ee2c47ac9de54
#
_entry.id   6c91c337971db26d8e7ee2c47ac9de54
#
_cell.length_a   1.000
_cell.length_b   1.000
_cell.length_c   1.000
_cell.angle_alpha   90.00
_cell.angle_beta   90.00
_cell.angle_gamma   90.00
#
_symmetry.space_group_name_H-M   'P 1'
#
loop_
_entity.id
_entity.type
_entity.pdbx_description
1 polymer ?
#
loop_
_entity_poly.entity_id
_entity_poly.type
_entity_poly.pdbx_seq_one_letter_code
_entity_poly.pdbx_strand_id
1 'polypeptide(L)'
;MILGVNIRNFDVFEDDTIGLLIEDSGKYVGKSREDNGIRLRNLNALIGRNNTGKSAFIRALSYVKRSLVTDVAKASTTDNRPGFMNLLIDKNKPCEFRIFFRIRDQKTGHSEFLQYELTIGASEYGSPYIECEKVLSSVKNEDGSLLIKEVYENSSEARLISDEKVTALSVLGKLNGSESEIRQVFEEIDGWFFCAFSAEESSDYYSAGNAPGAHKHLNSDGSNVGNVLDYIKSLGEGEYESLMNEINSKIPALRKKKKNLPLNLQGSPEKLFKYLLLLRDPHPKTTIFIETPDRDLYHDMVDVLADDMREFTLNHPYSQIIFSTHNPYIVEAMSPKEIWVFSRDFEDNDDAVRIRCAGSDPVVMALFEQGVGMGAIWYGGHLDQGSSEYDEDGVNNAH
;
A
#
# COMPACT_ATOMS: atom_id res chain seq x y z
N MET A 1 -8.69 4.18 -4.36
CA MET A 1 -7.95 4.59 -3.14
C MET A 1 -8.42 3.74 -1.97
N ILE A 2 -7.50 3.09 -1.28
CA ILE A 2 -7.75 2.25 -0.11
C ILE A 2 -8.05 3.13 1.10
N LEU A 3 -9.13 2.85 1.82
CA LEU A 3 -9.47 3.52 3.08
C LEU A 3 -9.07 2.70 4.30
N GLY A 4 -9.06 1.38 4.13
CA GLY A 4 -8.61 0.45 5.16
C GLY A 4 -8.45 -0.96 4.64
N VAL A 5 -7.73 -1.76 5.41
CA VAL A 5 -7.42 -3.16 5.12
C VAL A 5 -7.49 -3.96 6.42
N ASN A 6 -8.11 -5.13 6.38
CA ASN A 6 -7.97 -6.16 7.40
C ASN A 6 -7.32 -7.38 6.78
N ILE A 7 -6.39 -7.96 7.52
CA ILE A 7 -5.68 -9.18 7.13
C ILE A 7 -5.79 -10.15 8.30
N ARG A 8 -6.29 -11.36 8.01
CA ARG A 8 -6.42 -12.41 9.01
C ARG A 8 -5.69 -13.67 8.57
N ASN A 9 -4.98 -14.29 9.50
CA ASN A 9 -4.26 -15.56 9.33
C ASN A 9 -3.32 -15.58 8.12
N PHE A 10 -2.56 -14.50 7.91
CA PHE A 10 -1.64 -14.40 6.78
C PHE A 10 -0.29 -13.79 7.21
N ASP A 11 0.81 -14.48 6.90
CA ASP A 11 2.21 -14.12 7.20
C ASP A 11 2.42 -13.90 8.72
N VAL A 12 2.33 -12.68 9.20
CA VAL A 12 2.50 -12.30 10.63
C VAL A 12 1.20 -11.72 11.22
N PHE A 13 0.13 -11.63 10.44
CA PHE A 13 -1.13 -11.04 10.84
C PHE A 13 -2.11 -12.10 11.33
N GLU A 14 -2.47 -12.06 12.59
CA GLU A 14 -3.50 -12.93 13.16
C GLU A 14 -4.90 -12.44 12.80
N ASP A 15 -5.19 -11.17 13.07
CA ASP A 15 -6.41 -10.44 12.71
C ASP A 15 -6.16 -8.94 12.88
N ASP A 16 -5.48 -8.33 11.91
CA ASP A 16 -4.98 -6.97 12.03
C ASP A 16 -5.65 -6.03 11.04
N THR A 17 -5.99 -4.84 11.53
CA THR A 17 -6.68 -3.82 10.75
C THR A 17 -5.88 -2.52 10.70
N ILE A 18 -5.76 -1.94 9.52
CA ILE A 18 -5.27 -0.60 9.27
C ILE A 18 -6.37 0.22 8.60
N GLY A 19 -6.70 1.38 9.13
CA GLY A 19 -7.71 2.26 8.54
C GLY A 19 -9.16 1.84 8.85
N LEU A 20 -10.08 2.20 7.96
CA LEU A 20 -11.52 1.99 8.08
C LEU A 20 -12.00 0.79 7.29
N LEU A 21 -12.99 0.08 7.83
CA LEU A 21 -13.73 -0.99 7.16
C LEU A 21 -15.23 -0.77 7.30
N ILE A 22 -16.01 -1.51 6.50
CA ILE A 22 -17.46 -1.65 6.69
C ILE A 22 -17.71 -2.92 7.49
N GLU A 23 -18.49 -2.83 8.56
CA GLU A 23 -19.03 -4.01 9.27
C GLU A 23 -20.37 -4.43 8.72
N ASP A 24 -20.70 -5.71 8.91
CA ASP A 24 -22.01 -6.30 8.58
C ASP A 24 -23.18 -5.58 9.29
N SER A 25 -22.91 -4.88 10.40
CA SER A 25 -23.86 -4.04 11.13
C SER A 25 -24.23 -2.72 10.45
N GLY A 26 -23.68 -2.42 9.28
CA GLY A 26 -23.89 -1.15 8.58
C GLY A 26 -23.15 0.05 9.22
N LYS A 27 -22.12 -0.19 10.02
CA LYS A 27 -21.30 0.85 10.64
C LYS A 27 -19.87 0.80 10.08
N TYR A 28 -19.25 1.96 9.99
CA TYR A 28 -17.80 2.00 9.78
C TYR A 28 -17.10 1.61 11.07
N VAL A 29 -16.22 0.65 11.00
CA VAL A 29 -15.42 0.25 12.15
C VAL A 29 -13.94 0.46 11.84
N GLY A 30 -13.33 1.33 12.63
CA GLY A 30 -11.95 1.18 13.01
C GLY A 30 -11.96 0.37 14.32
N LYS A 31 -11.05 -0.55 14.50
CA LYS A 31 -11.05 -1.58 15.56
C LYS A 31 -11.00 -1.04 17.00
N SER A 32 -10.89 0.26 17.22
CA SER A 32 -10.98 0.88 18.54
C SER A 32 -11.92 2.08 18.54
N ARG A 33 -12.64 2.25 19.66
CA ARG A 33 -13.36 3.50 19.96
C ARG A 33 -12.42 4.71 19.96
N GLU A 34 -11.12 4.49 20.07
CA GLU A 34 -10.05 5.48 20.12
C GLU A 34 -9.62 5.96 18.73
N ASP A 35 -9.73 5.15 17.69
CA ASP A 35 -9.27 5.52 16.33
C ASP A 35 -10.16 6.53 15.60
N ASN A 36 -11.27 7.00 16.20
CA ASN A 36 -12.12 8.08 15.69
C ASN A 36 -12.37 8.08 14.18
N GLY A 37 -12.45 6.90 13.57
CA GLY A 37 -12.63 6.75 12.12
C GLY A 37 -11.43 7.20 11.30
N ILE A 38 -10.20 7.02 11.79
CA ILE A 38 -8.98 7.35 11.04
C ILE A 38 -8.86 6.36 9.88
N ARG A 39 -8.81 6.92 8.67
CA ARG A 39 -8.66 6.16 7.42
C ARG A 39 -7.27 6.34 6.84
N LEU A 40 -6.85 5.42 5.98
CA LEU A 40 -5.71 5.62 5.11
C LEU A 40 -5.89 6.88 4.25
N ARG A 41 -4.82 7.63 4.09
CA ARG A 41 -4.76 8.89 3.33
C ARG A 41 -4.19 8.66 1.94
N ASN A 42 -4.04 9.72 1.16
CA ASN A 42 -3.39 9.64 -0.15
C ASN A 42 -1.89 9.34 -0.04
N LEU A 43 -1.24 9.81 1.03
CA LEU A 43 0.14 9.47 1.38
C LEU A 43 0.16 8.79 2.75
N ASN A 44 0.80 7.61 2.84
CA ASN A 44 0.89 6.86 4.09
C ASN A 44 2.29 6.28 4.26
N ALA A 45 2.86 6.50 5.43
CA ALA A 45 4.11 5.88 5.87
C ALA A 45 3.83 4.74 6.85
N LEU A 46 4.39 3.58 6.58
CA LEU A 46 4.43 2.43 7.49
C LEU A 46 5.78 2.47 8.20
N ILE A 47 5.76 2.76 9.49
CA ILE A 47 6.98 2.90 10.31
C ILE A 47 7.04 1.85 11.42
N GLY A 48 8.19 1.70 12.04
CA GLY A 48 8.43 0.75 13.15
C GLY A 48 9.75 0.02 13.00
N ARG A 49 10.13 -0.75 14.02
CA ARG A 49 11.37 -1.53 14.05
C ARG A 49 11.41 -2.61 12.95
N ASN A 50 12.56 -3.23 12.77
CA ASN A 50 12.68 -4.39 11.89
C ASN A 50 11.78 -5.53 12.37
N ASN A 51 11.25 -6.31 11.41
CA ASN A 51 10.41 -7.48 11.68
C ASN A 51 9.05 -7.22 12.36
N THR A 52 8.53 -5.98 12.30
CA THR A 52 7.22 -5.61 12.88
C THR A 52 6.04 -5.80 11.94
N GLY A 53 6.24 -6.31 10.70
CA GLY A 53 5.15 -6.60 9.77
C GLY A 53 4.98 -5.62 8.61
N LYS A 54 5.74 -4.51 8.50
CA LYS A 54 5.60 -3.52 7.41
C LYS A 54 5.70 -4.14 6.01
N SER A 55 6.76 -4.89 5.74
CA SER A 55 6.93 -5.59 4.45
C SER A 55 5.91 -6.72 4.28
N ALA A 56 5.49 -7.36 5.37
CA ALA A 56 4.43 -8.36 5.34
C ALA A 56 3.10 -7.76 4.87
N PHE A 57 2.77 -6.53 5.30
CA PHE A 57 1.58 -5.81 4.85
C PHE A 57 1.61 -5.56 3.32
N ILE A 58 2.72 -5.07 2.81
CA ILE A 58 2.90 -4.85 1.36
C ILE A 58 2.81 -6.18 0.61
N ARG A 59 3.42 -7.27 1.13
CA ARG A 59 3.33 -8.61 0.54
C ARG A 59 1.90 -9.15 0.51
N ALA A 60 1.12 -8.94 1.57
CA ALA A 60 -0.26 -9.38 1.65
C ALA A 60 -1.11 -8.74 0.52
N LEU A 61 -0.98 -7.43 0.31
CA LEU A 61 -1.68 -6.76 -0.79
C LEU A 61 -1.14 -7.15 -2.16
N SER A 62 0.17 -7.38 -2.28
CA SER A 62 0.77 -7.94 -3.50
C SER A 62 0.22 -9.34 -3.81
N TYR A 63 0.00 -10.19 -2.78
CA TYR A 63 -0.63 -11.49 -2.94
C TYR A 63 -2.06 -11.37 -3.48
N VAL A 64 -2.88 -10.45 -2.94
CA VAL A 64 -4.24 -10.18 -3.44
C VAL A 64 -4.20 -9.76 -4.91
N LYS A 65 -3.35 -8.82 -5.30
CA LYS A 65 -3.20 -8.42 -6.71
C LYS A 65 -2.79 -9.59 -7.60
N ARG A 66 -1.80 -10.37 -7.19
CA ARG A 66 -1.32 -11.52 -7.98
C ARG A 66 -2.40 -12.59 -8.13
N SER A 67 -3.21 -12.82 -7.08
CA SER A 67 -4.37 -13.73 -7.14
C SER A 67 -5.38 -13.27 -8.18
N LEU A 68 -5.58 -11.96 -8.32
CA LEU A 68 -6.45 -11.37 -9.34
C LEU A 68 -5.90 -11.50 -10.77
N VAL A 69 -4.59 -11.30 -10.93
CA VAL A 69 -3.95 -11.31 -12.26
C VAL A 69 -3.68 -12.74 -12.77
N THR A 70 -3.43 -13.69 -11.86
CA THR A 70 -3.14 -15.09 -12.17
C THR A 70 -4.19 -16.03 -11.57
N ASP A 71 -3.90 -16.60 -10.42
CA ASP A 71 -4.78 -17.39 -9.56
C ASP A 71 -4.15 -17.50 -8.16
N VAL A 72 -4.93 -17.93 -7.15
CA VAL A 72 -4.46 -18.00 -5.75
C VAL A 72 -3.32 -18.99 -5.55
N ALA A 73 -3.22 -20.04 -6.38
CA ALA A 73 -2.16 -21.02 -6.28
C ALA A 73 -0.84 -20.47 -6.85
N LYS A 74 -0.87 -19.86 -8.02
CA LYS A 74 0.31 -19.19 -8.61
C LYS A 74 0.77 -18.01 -7.78
N ALA A 75 -0.17 -17.24 -7.23
CA ALA A 75 0.14 -16.12 -6.33
C ALA A 75 0.93 -16.56 -5.09
N SER A 76 0.76 -17.81 -4.63
CA SER A 76 1.47 -18.36 -3.46
C SER A 76 2.87 -18.91 -3.76
N THR A 77 3.24 -19.02 -5.05
CA THR A 77 4.58 -19.49 -5.45
C THR A 77 5.51 -18.29 -5.59
N THR A 78 6.25 -17.97 -4.54
CA THR A 78 7.35 -16.99 -4.58
C THR A 78 8.65 -17.69 -4.20
N ASP A 79 9.77 -17.25 -4.77
CA ASP A 79 11.08 -17.92 -4.59
C ASP A 79 11.52 -18.01 -3.13
N ASN A 80 11.09 -17.05 -2.30
CA ASN A 80 11.49 -16.98 -0.89
C ASN A 80 10.56 -17.73 0.08
N ARG A 81 9.31 -18.00 -0.31
CA ARG A 81 8.32 -18.74 0.50
C ARG A 81 7.41 -19.57 -0.41
N PRO A 82 7.90 -20.68 -0.95
CA PRO A 82 7.11 -21.50 -1.85
C PRO A 82 5.97 -22.19 -1.10
N GLY A 83 4.75 -22.01 -1.62
CA GLY A 83 3.57 -22.73 -1.18
C GLY A 83 2.70 -21.97 -0.16
N PHE A 84 1.39 -22.07 -0.38
CA PHE A 84 0.35 -21.36 0.37
C PHE A 84 0.41 -21.61 1.89
N MET A 85 0.64 -22.88 2.30
CA MET A 85 0.70 -23.26 3.71
C MET A 85 1.79 -22.54 4.51
N ASN A 86 2.84 -22.01 3.85
CA ASN A 86 3.89 -21.24 4.49
C ASN A 86 3.52 -19.75 4.69
N LEU A 87 2.39 -19.33 4.12
CA LEU A 87 1.83 -18.00 4.30
C LEU A 87 0.80 -17.96 5.43
N LEU A 88 0.37 -19.12 5.96
CA LEU A 88 -0.63 -19.19 7.03
C LEU A 88 0.05 -19.30 8.40
N ILE A 89 -0.48 -18.59 9.41
CA ILE A 89 -0.11 -18.74 10.82
C ILE A 89 -0.73 -20.04 11.35
N ASP A 90 -2.06 -20.16 11.28
CA ASP A 90 -2.81 -21.37 11.59
C ASP A 90 -3.16 -22.10 10.29
N LYS A 91 -2.53 -23.24 10.07
CA LYS A 91 -2.70 -24.03 8.84
C LYS A 91 -4.08 -24.67 8.69
N ASN A 92 -4.89 -24.68 9.76
CA ASN A 92 -6.22 -25.27 9.78
C ASN A 92 -7.32 -24.21 9.56
N LYS A 93 -6.96 -22.96 9.43
CA LYS A 93 -7.90 -21.85 9.21
C LYS A 93 -7.63 -21.19 7.86
N PRO A 94 -8.68 -20.67 7.18
CA PRO A 94 -8.50 -19.85 6.00
C PRO A 94 -7.79 -18.54 6.33
N CYS A 95 -7.17 -17.91 5.34
CA CYS A 95 -6.79 -16.51 5.43
C CYS A 95 -7.87 -15.62 4.82
N GLU A 96 -8.02 -14.42 5.38
CA GLU A 96 -9.02 -13.47 4.94
C GLU A 96 -8.38 -12.11 4.65
N PHE A 97 -8.84 -11.48 3.58
CA PHE A 97 -8.51 -10.11 3.22
C PHE A 97 -9.81 -9.32 3.05
N ARG A 98 -9.92 -8.17 3.72
CA ARG A 98 -11.00 -7.21 3.53
C ARG A 98 -10.39 -5.88 3.20
N ILE A 99 -10.78 -5.29 2.08
CA ILE A 99 -10.17 -4.05 1.59
C ILE A 99 -11.29 -3.08 1.23
N PHE A 100 -11.30 -1.95 1.93
CA PHE A 100 -12.30 -0.91 1.77
C PHE A 100 -11.75 0.24 0.92
N PHE A 101 -12.53 0.64 -0.07
CA PHE A 101 -12.14 1.60 -1.08
C PHE A 101 -13.06 2.81 -1.14
N ARG A 102 -12.48 3.96 -1.48
CA ARG A 102 -13.19 5.07 -2.11
C ARG A 102 -12.75 5.12 -3.56
N ILE A 103 -13.66 4.89 -4.48
CA ILE A 103 -13.42 4.87 -5.92
C ILE A 103 -14.23 6.00 -6.57
N ARG A 104 -13.68 6.67 -7.56
CA ARG A 104 -14.41 7.66 -8.34
C ARG A 104 -15.10 6.95 -9.50
N ASP A 105 -16.41 7.07 -9.57
CA ASP A 105 -17.13 6.71 -10.79
C ASP A 105 -16.76 7.69 -11.91
N GLN A 106 -16.18 7.16 -12.97
CA GLN A 106 -15.73 7.97 -14.12
C GLN A 106 -16.89 8.61 -14.89
N LYS A 107 -18.10 8.07 -14.83
CA LYS A 107 -19.28 8.56 -15.53
C LYS A 107 -19.98 9.70 -14.79
N THR A 108 -20.20 9.50 -13.50
CA THR A 108 -20.93 10.45 -12.67
C THR A 108 -20.02 11.44 -11.94
N GLY A 109 -18.74 11.11 -11.78
CA GLY A 109 -17.77 11.88 -11.00
C GLY A 109 -17.95 11.76 -9.49
N HIS A 110 -18.97 11.03 -9.02
CA HIS A 110 -19.20 10.77 -7.59
C HIS A 110 -18.23 9.72 -7.03
N SER A 111 -18.03 9.79 -5.73
CA SER A 111 -17.23 8.77 -5.01
C SER A 111 -18.16 7.65 -4.55
N GLU A 112 -17.80 6.43 -4.91
CA GLU A 112 -18.41 5.20 -4.42
C GLU A 112 -17.54 4.57 -3.35
N PHE A 113 -18.18 3.91 -2.39
CA PHE A 113 -17.52 3.23 -1.27
C PHE A 113 -17.78 1.74 -1.40
N LEU A 114 -16.72 1.00 -1.74
CA LEU A 114 -16.79 -0.42 -2.05
C LEU A 114 -15.85 -1.21 -1.12
N GLN A 115 -16.24 -2.42 -0.73
CA GLN A 115 -15.38 -3.32 0.02
C GLN A 115 -15.24 -4.64 -0.74
N TYR A 116 -14.01 -5.07 -0.90
CA TYR A 116 -13.66 -6.39 -1.45
C TYR A 116 -13.25 -7.31 -0.31
N GLU A 117 -13.81 -8.50 -0.29
CA GLU A 117 -13.52 -9.54 0.69
C GLU A 117 -13.11 -10.82 -0.05
N LEU A 118 -12.00 -11.43 0.40
CA LEU A 118 -11.44 -12.64 -0.18
C LEU A 118 -11.02 -13.58 0.95
N THR A 119 -11.64 -14.76 1.00
CA THR A 119 -11.31 -15.84 1.93
C THR A 119 -10.74 -17.01 1.16
N ILE A 120 -9.54 -17.46 1.55
CA ILE A 120 -8.81 -18.54 0.88
C ILE A 120 -8.51 -19.64 1.88
N GLY A 121 -9.05 -20.83 1.60
CA GLY A 121 -8.78 -22.06 2.35
C GLY A 121 -7.64 -22.87 1.73
N ALA A 122 -7.28 -23.95 2.41
CA ALA A 122 -6.33 -24.96 1.92
C ALA A 122 -7.01 -26.31 1.87
N SER A 123 -6.80 -27.04 0.77
CA SER A 123 -7.21 -28.44 0.67
C SER A 123 -6.38 -29.34 1.58
N GLU A 124 -6.76 -30.59 1.75
CA GLU A 124 -5.98 -31.59 2.50
C GLU A 124 -4.53 -31.74 2.01
N TYR A 125 -4.27 -31.41 0.74
CA TYR A 125 -2.93 -31.42 0.14
C TYR A 125 -2.22 -30.07 0.19
N GLY A 126 -2.78 -29.08 0.91
CA GLY A 126 -2.21 -27.74 1.04
C GLY A 126 -2.35 -26.84 -0.20
N SER A 127 -3.17 -27.25 -1.18
CA SER A 127 -3.46 -26.41 -2.35
C SER A 127 -4.49 -25.36 -2.00
N PRO A 128 -4.26 -24.06 -2.29
CA PRO A 128 -5.23 -23.01 -1.99
C PRO A 128 -6.45 -23.07 -2.91
N TYR A 129 -7.59 -22.69 -2.36
CA TYR A 129 -8.84 -22.50 -3.08
C TYR A 129 -9.62 -21.34 -2.49
N ILE A 130 -10.45 -20.69 -3.30
CA ILE A 130 -11.31 -19.59 -2.84
C ILE A 130 -12.51 -20.20 -2.13
N GLU A 131 -12.63 -19.90 -0.85
CA GLU A 131 -13.74 -20.32 0.00
C GLU A 131 -14.92 -19.37 -0.15
N CYS A 132 -14.63 -18.06 -0.11
CA CYS A 132 -15.60 -17.01 -0.30
C CYS A 132 -14.96 -15.77 -0.92
N GLU A 133 -15.67 -15.10 -1.81
CA GLU A 133 -15.28 -13.84 -2.41
C GLU A 133 -16.50 -12.95 -2.58
N LYS A 134 -16.42 -11.69 -2.11
CA LYS A 134 -17.53 -10.75 -2.13
C LYS A 134 -17.11 -9.35 -2.53
N VAL A 135 -18.02 -8.62 -3.16
CA VAL A 135 -17.98 -7.17 -3.26
C VAL A 135 -19.22 -6.58 -2.62
N LEU A 136 -18.98 -5.66 -1.69
CA LEU A 136 -20.01 -4.90 -1.00
C LEU A 136 -19.97 -3.45 -1.45
N SER A 137 -21.11 -2.85 -1.68
CA SER A 137 -21.29 -1.41 -1.93
C SER A 137 -21.94 -0.77 -0.71
N SER A 138 -21.51 0.42 -0.34
CA SER A 138 -22.14 1.18 0.74
C SER A 138 -22.63 2.53 0.24
N VAL A 139 -23.90 2.82 0.52
CA VAL A 139 -24.55 4.09 0.23
C VAL A 139 -24.91 4.76 1.56
N LYS A 140 -24.57 6.03 1.69
CA LYS A 140 -24.93 6.81 2.86
C LYS A 140 -26.36 7.31 2.71
N ASN A 141 -27.23 6.95 3.65
CA ASN A 141 -28.59 7.44 3.73
C ASN A 141 -28.64 8.91 4.22
N GLU A 142 -29.80 9.55 4.09
CA GLU A 142 -30.03 10.93 4.55
C GLU A 142 -29.83 11.10 6.06
N ASP A 143 -30.12 10.07 6.85
CA ASP A 143 -29.92 10.04 8.32
C ASP A 143 -28.45 9.77 8.73
N GLY A 144 -27.57 9.56 7.75
CA GLY A 144 -26.15 9.29 7.97
C GLY A 144 -25.83 7.80 8.22
N SER A 145 -26.81 6.93 8.26
CA SER A 145 -26.61 5.48 8.30
C SER A 145 -26.09 4.96 6.97
N LEU A 146 -25.42 3.79 7.00
CA LEU A 146 -24.95 3.13 5.78
C LEU A 146 -25.93 2.03 5.38
N LEU A 147 -26.38 2.06 4.14
CA LEU A 147 -27.00 0.93 3.48
C LEU A 147 -25.92 0.12 2.78
N ILE A 148 -25.69 -1.10 3.22
CA ILE A 148 -24.78 -2.04 2.58
C ILE A 148 -25.58 -2.88 1.59
N LYS A 149 -25.09 -2.93 0.34
CA LYS A 149 -25.62 -3.77 -0.73
C LYS A 149 -24.52 -4.75 -1.12
N GLU A 150 -24.82 -6.02 -1.08
CA GLU A 150 -23.99 -7.04 -1.70
C GLU A 150 -24.13 -6.94 -3.22
N VAL A 151 -23.01 -6.73 -3.90
CA VAL A 151 -22.94 -6.63 -5.37
C VAL A 151 -22.83 -8.04 -5.95
N TYR A 152 -21.93 -8.85 -5.42
CA TYR A 152 -21.89 -10.30 -5.67
C TYR A 152 -21.25 -11.06 -4.52
N GLU A 153 -21.60 -12.33 -4.42
CA GLU A 153 -20.93 -13.35 -3.61
C GLU A 153 -20.58 -14.56 -4.49
N ASN A 154 -19.34 -15.04 -4.36
CA ASN A 154 -18.88 -16.30 -4.92
C ASN A 154 -18.38 -17.17 -3.76
N SER A 155 -19.14 -18.18 -3.37
CA SER A 155 -18.84 -19.04 -2.22
C SER A 155 -18.89 -20.52 -2.61
N SER A 156 -18.50 -21.40 -1.69
CA SER A 156 -18.58 -22.84 -1.89
C SER A 156 -20.01 -23.32 -2.14
N GLU A 157 -21.02 -22.59 -1.62
CA GLU A 157 -22.45 -22.89 -1.78
C GLU A 157 -23.06 -22.28 -3.04
N ALA A 158 -22.54 -21.14 -3.50
CA ALA A 158 -23.03 -20.38 -4.65
C ALA A 158 -21.88 -19.94 -5.57
N ARG A 159 -21.30 -20.91 -6.30
CA ARG A 159 -20.16 -20.62 -7.18
C ARG A 159 -20.60 -19.92 -8.46
N LEU A 160 -20.00 -18.74 -8.70
CA LEU A 160 -20.13 -18.01 -9.96
C LEU A 160 -19.11 -18.49 -11.00
N ILE A 161 -17.95 -18.95 -10.56
CA ILE A 161 -16.84 -19.42 -11.39
C ILE A 161 -16.52 -20.87 -11.02
N SER A 162 -16.40 -21.75 -12.03
CA SER A 162 -16.17 -23.18 -11.82
C SER A 162 -14.78 -23.52 -11.29
N ASP A 163 -13.76 -22.71 -11.62
CA ASP A 163 -12.39 -22.91 -11.13
C ASP A 163 -12.26 -22.22 -9.75
N GLU A 164 -12.10 -23.03 -8.72
CA GLU A 164 -11.97 -22.58 -7.33
C GLU A 164 -10.66 -21.84 -7.01
N LYS A 165 -9.73 -21.79 -7.95
CA LYS A 165 -8.45 -21.07 -7.80
C LYS A 165 -8.48 -19.67 -8.43
N VAL A 166 -9.45 -19.41 -9.30
CA VAL A 166 -9.60 -18.16 -10.03
C VAL A 166 -10.61 -17.27 -9.32
N THR A 167 -10.21 -16.02 -9.05
CA THR A 167 -11.12 -15.03 -8.46
C THR A 167 -12.27 -14.68 -9.41
N ALA A 168 -13.49 -14.63 -8.91
CA ALA A 168 -14.65 -14.20 -9.69
C ALA A 168 -14.47 -12.75 -10.16
N LEU A 169 -13.87 -11.89 -9.34
CA LEU A 169 -13.54 -10.51 -9.68
C LEU A 169 -12.68 -10.43 -10.95
N SER A 170 -11.69 -11.33 -11.13
CA SER A 170 -10.81 -11.33 -12.31
C SER A 170 -11.53 -11.65 -13.61
N VAL A 171 -12.58 -12.43 -13.55
CA VAL A 171 -13.40 -12.82 -14.70
C VAL A 171 -14.48 -11.78 -14.93
N LEU A 172 -15.29 -11.47 -13.92
CA LEU A 172 -16.42 -10.55 -14.02
C LEU A 172 -15.98 -9.12 -14.34
N GLY A 173 -14.88 -8.65 -13.73
CA GLY A 173 -14.35 -7.31 -13.99
C GLY A 173 -13.93 -7.05 -15.44
N LYS A 174 -13.62 -8.10 -16.19
CA LYS A 174 -13.24 -8.03 -17.60
C LYS A 174 -14.43 -8.21 -18.56
N LEU A 175 -15.57 -8.68 -18.06
CA LEU A 175 -16.74 -8.91 -18.92
C LEU A 175 -17.42 -7.59 -19.30
N ASN A 176 -17.80 -7.48 -20.58
CA ASN A 176 -18.64 -6.39 -21.04
C ASN A 176 -20.07 -6.58 -20.50
N GLY A 177 -20.57 -5.58 -19.77
CA GLY A 177 -21.92 -5.62 -19.19
C GLY A 177 -21.95 -6.07 -17.71
N SER A 178 -20.79 -6.31 -17.06
CA SER A 178 -20.73 -6.46 -15.60
C SER A 178 -21.17 -5.17 -14.89
N GLU A 179 -21.65 -5.30 -13.64
CA GLU A 179 -21.98 -4.14 -12.81
C GLU A 179 -20.77 -3.20 -12.70
N SER A 180 -21.04 -1.87 -12.62
CA SER A 180 -19.99 -0.86 -12.59
C SER A 180 -19.05 -1.04 -11.41
N GLU A 181 -19.60 -1.42 -10.25
CA GLU A 181 -18.87 -1.62 -8.99
C GLU A 181 -17.84 -2.74 -9.09
N ILE A 182 -18.20 -3.86 -9.76
CA ILE A 182 -17.27 -4.98 -9.96
C ILE A 182 -16.08 -4.54 -10.81
N ARG A 183 -16.34 -3.83 -11.90
CA ARG A 183 -15.29 -3.32 -12.77
C ARG A 183 -14.40 -2.31 -12.05
N GLN A 184 -14.98 -1.41 -11.28
CA GLN A 184 -14.24 -0.39 -10.53
C GLN A 184 -13.30 -1.02 -9.50
N VAL A 185 -13.73 -2.04 -8.75
CA VAL A 185 -12.86 -2.76 -7.81
C VAL A 185 -11.76 -3.51 -8.55
N PHE A 186 -12.09 -4.15 -9.68
CA PHE A 186 -11.08 -4.81 -10.52
C PHE A 186 -10.01 -3.83 -11.01
N GLU A 187 -10.42 -2.70 -11.62
CA GLU A 187 -9.51 -1.69 -12.16
C GLU A 187 -8.67 -1.03 -11.06
N GLU A 188 -9.25 -0.81 -9.86
CA GLU A 188 -8.54 -0.28 -8.70
C GLU A 188 -7.39 -1.23 -8.30
N ILE A 189 -7.67 -2.53 -8.10
CA ILE A 189 -6.66 -3.50 -7.69
C ILE A 189 -5.66 -3.78 -8.83
N ASP A 190 -6.12 -3.87 -10.07
CA ASP A 190 -5.23 -4.07 -11.24
C ASP A 190 -4.29 -2.87 -11.44
N GLY A 191 -4.76 -1.66 -11.10
CA GLY A 191 -3.97 -0.43 -11.12
C GLY A 191 -2.92 -0.31 -10.00
N TRP A 192 -2.85 -1.22 -9.02
CA TRP A 192 -1.82 -1.18 -7.99
C TRP A 192 -0.44 -1.43 -8.57
N PHE A 193 0.54 -0.73 -8.05
CA PHE A 193 1.92 -0.86 -8.47
C PHE A 193 2.82 -1.08 -7.25
N PHE A 194 3.58 -2.15 -7.27
CA PHE A 194 4.53 -2.48 -6.21
C PHE A 194 5.94 -2.28 -6.73
N CYS A 195 6.75 -1.50 -6.05
CA CYS A 195 8.14 -1.29 -6.43
C CYS A 195 9.09 -1.25 -5.24
N ALA A 196 10.32 -1.69 -5.50
CA ALA A 196 11.45 -1.58 -4.61
C ALA A 196 12.68 -1.34 -5.48
N PHE A 197 12.93 -0.09 -5.87
CA PHE A 197 14.12 0.23 -6.65
C PHE A 197 15.35 0.11 -5.75
N SER A 198 16.26 -0.78 -6.10
CA SER A 198 17.53 -0.99 -5.43
C SER A 198 18.67 -0.45 -6.28
N ALA A 199 19.75 -0.04 -5.62
CA ALA A 199 21.03 0.20 -6.29
C ALA A 199 21.74 -1.12 -6.65
N GLU A 200 21.37 -2.21 -6.00
CA GLU A 200 21.85 -3.57 -6.19
C GLU A 200 20.62 -4.46 -6.44
N GLU A 201 20.58 -5.13 -7.57
CA GLU A 201 19.64 -6.16 -8.04
C GLU A 201 18.17 -6.19 -7.53
N SER A 202 17.26 -6.38 -8.46
CA SER A 202 15.80 -6.49 -8.25
C SER A 202 15.42 -7.62 -7.30
N SER A 203 14.58 -7.35 -6.33
CA SER A 203 13.90 -8.41 -5.58
C SER A 203 12.85 -9.08 -6.49
N ASP A 204 12.92 -10.39 -6.67
CA ASP A 204 12.00 -11.21 -7.49
C ASP A 204 10.53 -11.14 -7.07
N TYR A 205 10.25 -10.55 -5.90
CA TYR A 205 8.90 -10.40 -5.35
C TYR A 205 7.94 -9.62 -6.25
N TYR A 206 8.45 -8.72 -7.07
CA TYR A 206 7.63 -7.75 -7.80
C TYR A 206 7.57 -7.98 -9.31
N SER A 207 8.36 -8.93 -9.81
CA SER A 207 8.46 -9.22 -11.25
C SER A 207 7.25 -9.95 -11.83
N ALA A 208 6.40 -10.55 -10.99
CA ALA A 208 5.19 -11.25 -11.45
C ALA A 208 4.09 -10.25 -11.83
N GLY A 209 4.00 -9.90 -13.09
CA GLY A 209 2.94 -9.04 -13.64
C GLY A 209 3.41 -7.97 -14.64
N ASN A 210 4.72 -7.77 -14.75
CA ASN A 210 5.28 -6.87 -15.74
C ASN A 210 5.79 -7.68 -16.94
N ALA A 211 5.12 -7.55 -18.08
CA ALA A 211 5.58 -8.19 -19.32
C ALA A 211 6.99 -7.69 -19.66
N PRO A 212 7.95 -8.59 -19.97
CA PRO A 212 9.24 -8.18 -20.48
C PRO A 212 9.06 -7.28 -21.71
N GLY A 213 9.66 -6.09 -21.70
CA GLY A 213 9.57 -5.16 -22.82
C GLY A 213 8.38 -4.18 -22.76
N ALA A 214 7.75 -3.99 -21.59
CA ALA A 214 6.83 -2.87 -21.38
C ALA A 214 7.52 -1.54 -21.73
N HIS A 215 6.86 -0.70 -22.55
CA HIS A 215 7.45 0.54 -23.05
C HIS A 215 6.88 1.77 -22.36
N LYS A 216 5.63 1.71 -21.92
CA LYS A 216 4.89 2.89 -21.44
C LYS A 216 5.10 3.20 -19.96
N HIS A 217 5.30 2.17 -19.14
CA HIS A 217 5.38 2.26 -17.69
C HIS A 217 6.63 1.57 -17.18
N LEU A 218 7.16 2.06 -16.07
CA LEU A 218 8.27 1.40 -15.40
C LEU A 218 7.87 0.00 -14.90
N ASN A 219 8.82 -0.94 -15.01
CA ASN A 219 8.76 -2.20 -14.29
C ASN A 219 8.95 -1.97 -12.78
N SER A 220 8.54 -2.92 -11.97
CA SER A 220 8.66 -2.86 -10.51
C SER A 220 10.09 -2.70 -9.99
N ASP A 221 11.08 -3.14 -10.76
CA ASP A 221 12.52 -3.00 -10.49
C ASP A 221 13.17 -1.80 -11.22
N GLY A 222 12.42 -1.14 -12.09
CA GLY A 222 12.90 -0.03 -12.92
C GLY A 222 13.92 -0.45 -13.99
N SER A 223 13.97 -1.74 -14.37
CA SER A 223 14.93 -2.26 -15.36
C SER A 223 14.73 -1.71 -16.78
N ASN A 224 13.53 -1.24 -17.10
CA ASN A 224 13.14 -0.78 -18.43
C ASN A 224 13.13 0.75 -18.61
N VAL A 225 13.88 1.50 -17.80
CA VAL A 225 13.95 2.99 -17.89
C VAL A 225 14.17 3.46 -19.30
N GLY A 226 15.12 2.85 -20.05
CA GLY A 226 15.40 3.21 -21.44
C GLY A 226 14.17 3.16 -22.33
N ASN A 227 13.40 2.08 -22.25
CA ASN A 227 12.18 1.88 -23.05
C ASN A 227 11.10 2.93 -22.74
N VAL A 228 10.96 3.30 -21.44
CA VAL A 228 10.00 4.33 -21.01
C VAL A 228 10.42 5.71 -21.54
N LEU A 229 11.72 6.04 -21.47
CA LEU A 229 12.23 7.31 -22.01
C LEU A 229 12.07 7.38 -23.52
N ASP A 230 12.34 6.30 -24.26
CA ASP A 230 12.13 6.23 -25.71
C ASP A 230 10.65 6.39 -26.07
N TYR A 231 9.76 5.80 -25.26
CA TYR A 231 8.31 5.98 -25.43
C TYR A 231 7.90 7.44 -25.22
N ILE A 232 8.34 8.09 -24.13
CA ILE A 232 8.02 9.51 -23.86
C ILE A 232 8.57 10.39 -24.98
N LYS A 233 9.77 10.13 -25.45
CA LYS A 233 10.36 10.84 -26.58
C LYS A 233 9.55 10.68 -27.86
N SER A 234 8.94 9.51 -28.07
CA SER A 234 8.06 9.26 -29.24
C SER A 234 6.75 10.03 -29.19
N LEU A 235 6.29 10.46 -28.01
CA LEU A 235 5.11 11.31 -27.83
C LEU A 235 5.38 12.76 -28.25
N GLY A 236 6.59 13.27 -27.99
CA GLY A 236 7.04 14.60 -28.38
C GLY A 236 8.41 14.95 -27.80
N GLU A 237 9.31 15.49 -28.62
CA GLU A 237 10.65 15.92 -28.17
C GLU A 237 10.56 17.01 -27.10
N GLY A 238 9.60 17.95 -27.21
CA GLY A 238 9.42 19.02 -26.24
C GLY A 238 8.93 18.52 -24.87
N GLU A 239 8.05 17.52 -24.86
CA GLU A 239 7.58 16.88 -23.62
C GLU A 239 8.70 16.11 -22.92
N TYR A 240 9.50 15.39 -23.70
CA TYR A 240 10.68 14.70 -23.20
C TYR A 240 11.70 15.67 -22.59
N GLU A 241 12.04 16.76 -23.32
CA GLU A 241 12.99 17.76 -22.81
C GLU A 241 12.47 18.45 -21.53
N SER A 242 11.19 18.78 -21.48
CA SER A 242 10.56 19.38 -20.30
C SER A 242 10.66 18.45 -19.08
N LEU A 243 10.27 17.18 -19.23
CA LEU A 243 10.34 16.16 -18.19
C LEU A 243 11.79 15.98 -17.69
N MET A 244 12.73 15.86 -18.63
CA MET A 244 14.14 15.65 -18.29
C MET A 244 14.76 16.85 -17.57
N ASN A 245 14.42 18.07 -17.98
CA ASN A 245 14.86 19.29 -17.34
C ASN A 245 14.30 19.39 -15.90
N GLU A 246 13.04 19.05 -15.72
CA GLU A 246 12.39 19.00 -14.41
C GLU A 246 13.10 18.01 -13.47
N ILE A 247 13.22 16.73 -13.89
CA ILE A 247 13.88 15.70 -13.09
C ILE A 247 15.34 16.08 -12.78
N ASN A 248 16.07 16.57 -13.77
CA ASN A 248 17.47 17.00 -13.60
C ASN A 248 17.62 18.11 -12.57
N SER A 249 16.68 19.06 -12.54
CA SER A 249 16.70 20.16 -11.58
C SER A 249 16.52 19.68 -10.13
N LYS A 250 15.83 18.56 -9.95
CA LYS A 250 15.54 17.97 -8.64
C LYS A 250 16.67 17.09 -8.10
N ILE A 251 17.47 16.45 -8.98
CA ILE A 251 18.57 15.59 -8.55
C ILE A 251 19.80 16.44 -8.18
N PRO A 252 20.25 16.46 -6.90
CA PRO A 252 21.33 17.34 -6.46
C PRO A 252 22.64 17.19 -7.24
N ALA A 253 22.99 15.94 -7.60
CA ALA A 253 24.19 15.65 -8.38
C ALA A 253 24.17 16.22 -9.81
N LEU A 254 23.00 16.55 -10.35
CA LEU A 254 22.81 17.02 -11.73
C LEU A 254 22.57 18.53 -11.85
N ARG A 255 22.19 19.21 -10.76
CA ARG A 255 21.91 20.66 -10.75
C ARG A 255 22.99 21.53 -11.36
N LYS A 256 24.26 21.09 -11.34
CA LYS A 256 25.42 21.82 -11.88
C LYS A 256 25.77 21.44 -13.32
N LYS A 257 25.17 20.43 -13.90
CA LYS A 257 25.49 19.94 -15.26
C LYS A 257 24.40 20.37 -16.24
N LYS A 258 24.67 21.39 -17.04
CA LYS A 258 23.81 21.89 -18.12
C LYS A 258 23.73 20.98 -19.37
N LYS A 259 24.04 19.70 -19.29
CA LYS A 259 24.04 18.79 -20.45
C LYS A 259 23.17 17.57 -20.17
N ASN A 260 22.54 17.09 -21.25
CA ASN A 260 21.70 15.90 -21.33
C ASN A 260 22.10 14.81 -20.34
N LEU A 261 21.11 14.23 -19.69
CA LEU A 261 21.28 13.18 -18.69
C LEU A 261 22.27 12.14 -19.20
N PRO A 262 23.35 11.87 -18.48
CA PRO A 262 24.10 10.67 -18.80
C PRO A 262 23.20 9.47 -18.46
N LEU A 263 22.91 8.63 -19.44
CA LEU A 263 22.33 7.29 -19.28
C LEU A 263 23.13 6.38 -18.32
N ASN A 264 24.18 6.91 -17.71
CA ASN A 264 25.10 6.23 -16.79
C ASN A 264 24.97 6.77 -15.36
N LEU A 265 23.77 7.10 -14.88
CA LEU A 265 23.56 7.30 -13.45
C LEU A 265 23.70 5.94 -12.75
N GLN A 266 24.40 5.93 -11.62
CA GLN A 266 24.60 4.76 -10.79
C GLN A 266 24.31 5.10 -9.32
N GLY A 267 23.85 4.12 -8.57
CA GLY A 267 23.59 4.26 -7.14
C GLY A 267 22.40 5.17 -6.81
N SER A 268 22.54 5.97 -5.75
CA SER A 268 21.47 6.83 -5.22
C SER A 268 20.84 7.80 -6.24
N PRO A 269 21.60 8.49 -7.12
CA PRO A 269 20.98 9.35 -8.14
C PRO A 269 20.14 8.60 -9.17
N GLU A 270 20.52 7.39 -9.55
CA GLU A 270 19.75 6.54 -10.46
C GLU A 270 18.45 6.09 -9.79
N LYS A 271 18.53 5.66 -8.52
CA LYS A 271 17.36 5.26 -7.73
C LYS A 271 16.37 6.41 -7.59
N LEU A 272 16.83 7.60 -7.21
CA LEU A 272 15.98 8.79 -7.16
C LEU A 272 15.37 9.10 -8.53
N PHE A 273 16.14 9.03 -9.61
CA PHE A 273 15.64 9.24 -10.97
C PHE A 273 14.48 8.29 -11.31
N LYS A 274 14.59 7.01 -10.97
CA LYS A 274 13.52 6.00 -11.19
C LYS A 274 12.24 6.38 -10.44
N TYR A 275 12.34 6.83 -9.19
CA TYR A 275 11.17 7.31 -8.44
C TYR A 275 10.56 8.57 -9.05
N LEU A 276 11.40 9.56 -9.41
CA LEU A 276 10.91 10.77 -10.04
C LEU A 276 10.22 10.50 -11.38
N LEU A 277 10.73 9.55 -12.16
CA LEU A 277 10.11 9.11 -13.41
C LEU A 277 8.78 8.38 -13.17
N LEU A 278 8.70 7.50 -12.15
CA LEU A 278 7.47 6.82 -11.76
C LEU A 278 6.36 7.80 -11.38
N LEU A 279 6.69 8.81 -10.57
CA LEU A 279 5.74 9.82 -10.10
C LEU A 279 5.28 10.78 -11.20
N ARG A 280 5.91 10.75 -12.37
CA ARG A 280 5.56 11.55 -13.56
C ARG A 280 4.99 10.71 -14.70
N ASP A 281 4.58 9.47 -14.38
CA ASP A 281 3.89 8.63 -15.37
C ASP A 281 2.63 9.36 -15.86
N PRO A 282 2.45 9.56 -17.19
CA PRO A 282 1.26 10.20 -17.76
C PRO A 282 -0.06 9.50 -17.40
N HIS A 283 0.02 8.21 -17.02
CA HIS A 283 -1.10 7.41 -16.56
C HIS A 283 -0.83 6.97 -15.10
N PRO A 284 -1.14 7.84 -14.13
CA PRO A 284 -0.81 7.58 -12.74
C PRO A 284 -1.49 6.31 -12.23
N LYS A 285 -0.75 5.55 -11.43
CA LYS A 285 -1.26 4.34 -10.80
C LYS A 285 -2.32 4.68 -9.75
N THR A 286 -3.26 3.78 -9.52
CA THR A 286 -4.29 3.95 -8.48
C THR A 286 -3.67 3.95 -7.10
N THR A 287 -2.80 2.96 -6.81
CA THR A 287 -2.02 2.91 -5.57
C THR A 287 -0.60 2.44 -5.86
N ILE A 288 0.38 3.17 -5.35
CA ILE A 288 1.81 2.84 -5.43
C ILE A 288 2.26 2.36 -4.06
N PHE A 289 2.76 1.13 -4.01
CA PHE A 289 3.38 0.55 -2.82
C PHE A 289 4.89 0.58 -2.99
N ILE A 290 5.59 1.20 -2.04
CA ILE A 290 7.04 1.36 -2.11
C ILE A 290 7.68 0.77 -0.86
N GLU A 291 8.59 -0.18 -1.04
CA GLU A 291 9.33 -0.73 0.07
C GLU A 291 10.65 0.02 0.25
N THR A 292 10.83 0.66 1.43
CA THR A 292 12.04 1.40 1.82
C THR A 292 12.61 2.31 0.72
N PRO A 293 11.85 3.33 0.26
CA PRO A 293 12.30 4.22 -0.81
C PRO A 293 13.56 5.00 -0.44
N ASP A 294 13.73 5.30 0.84
CA ASP A 294 14.82 6.07 1.44
C ASP A 294 16.14 5.28 1.57
N ARG A 295 16.09 3.94 1.49
CA ARG A 295 17.29 3.12 1.57
C ARG A 295 18.28 3.51 0.48
N ASP A 296 19.54 3.68 0.84
CA ASP A 296 20.65 4.08 -0.07
C ASP A 296 20.51 5.47 -0.69
N LEU A 297 19.62 6.34 -0.19
CA LEU A 297 19.55 7.75 -0.57
C LEU A 297 20.27 8.64 0.45
N TYR A 298 20.95 9.69 -0.03
CA TYR A 298 21.46 10.75 0.83
C TYR A 298 20.31 11.66 1.31
N HIS A 299 20.50 12.37 2.42
CA HIS A 299 19.45 13.19 3.06
C HIS A 299 18.77 14.16 2.10
N ASP A 300 19.55 14.89 1.31
CA ASP A 300 19.04 15.85 0.31
C ASP A 300 18.21 15.18 -0.81
N MET A 301 18.45 13.91 -1.07
CA MET A 301 17.65 13.11 -2.01
C MET A 301 16.39 12.55 -1.36
N VAL A 302 16.44 12.24 -0.06
CA VAL A 302 15.26 11.82 0.71
C VAL A 302 14.24 12.96 0.79
N ASP A 303 14.70 14.19 1.05
CA ASP A 303 13.84 15.38 1.06
C ASP A 303 13.17 15.60 -0.29
N VAL A 304 13.94 15.53 -1.39
CA VAL A 304 13.38 15.63 -2.74
C VAL A 304 12.32 14.57 -3.00
N LEU A 305 12.57 13.32 -2.60
CA LEU A 305 11.61 12.24 -2.81
C LEU A 305 10.33 12.45 -1.97
N ALA A 306 10.46 12.87 -0.71
CA ALA A 306 9.32 13.18 0.16
C ALA A 306 8.43 14.29 -0.43
N ASP A 307 9.06 15.36 -0.91
CA ASP A 307 8.36 16.47 -1.56
C ASP A 307 7.64 16.02 -2.84
N ASP A 308 8.31 15.23 -3.68
CA ASP A 308 7.71 14.70 -4.92
C ASP A 308 6.56 13.72 -4.68
N MET A 309 6.65 12.87 -3.66
CA MET A 309 5.53 12.01 -3.25
C MET A 309 4.34 12.85 -2.76
N ARG A 310 4.59 13.93 -2.02
CA ARG A 310 3.56 14.87 -1.58
C ARG A 310 2.93 15.58 -2.78
N GLU A 311 3.74 16.13 -3.68
CA GLU A 311 3.28 16.79 -4.91
C GLU A 311 2.43 15.86 -5.77
N PHE A 312 2.86 14.60 -5.96
CA PHE A 312 2.10 13.59 -6.69
C PHE A 312 0.71 13.38 -6.09
N THR A 313 0.61 13.22 -4.77
CA THR A 313 -0.70 12.98 -4.12
C THR A 313 -1.61 14.19 -4.12
N LEU A 314 -1.07 15.39 -4.18
CA LEU A 314 -1.85 16.63 -4.33
C LEU A 314 -2.39 16.78 -5.76
N ASN A 315 -1.57 16.45 -6.76
CA ASN A 315 -1.94 16.54 -8.18
C ASN A 315 -2.86 15.39 -8.62
N HIS A 316 -2.80 14.25 -7.93
CA HIS A 316 -3.60 13.05 -8.22
C HIS A 316 -4.45 12.62 -7.01
N PRO A 317 -5.56 13.34 -6.70
CA PRO A 317 -6.33 13.14 -5.46
C PRO A 317 -7.03 11.78 -5.36
N TYR A 318 -7.04 10.99 -6.42
CA TYR A 318 -7.56 9.61 -6.44
C TYR A 318 -6.47 8.55 -6.49
N SER A 319 -5.20 8.96 -6.59
CA SER A 319 -4.04 8.09 -6.44
C SER A 319 -3.55 8.07 -5.01
N GLN A 320 -2.84 7.00 -4.63
CA GLN A 320 -2.37 6.80 -3.27
C GLN A 320 -0.94 6.27 -3.29
N ILE A 321 -0.13 6.72 -2.32
CA ILE A 321 1.19 6.15 -2.04
C ILE A 321 1.17 5.56 -0.63
N ILE A 322 1.61 4.31 -0.51
CA ILE A 322 1.84 3.61 0.76
C ILE A 322 3.29 3.13 0.73
N PHE A 323 4.11 3.60 1.66
CA PHE A 323 5.51 3.21 1.69
C PHE A 323 5.97 2.80 3.09
N SER A 324 6.92 1.86 3.14
CA SER A 324 7.58 1.49 4.39
C SER A 324 8.89 2.25 4.56
N THR A 325 9.24 2.63 5.77
CA THR A 325 10.51 3.31 6.04
C THR A 325 11.03 3.04 7.45
N HIS A 326 12.35 3.21 7.62
CA HIS A 326 13.05 3.26 8.89
C HIS A 326 13.73 4.62 9.12
N ASN A 327 13.53 5.56 8.20
CA ASN A 327 14.21 6.85 8.21
C ASN A 327 13.27 7.96 8.69
N PRO A 328 13.55 8.61 9.83
CA PRO A 328 12.73 9.72 10.34
C PRO A 328 12.65 10.92 9.40
N TYR A 329 13.69 11.16 8.57
CA TYR A 329 13.72 12.33 7.69
C TYR A 329 12.60 12.32 6.64
N ILE A 330 12.27 11.14 6.08
CA ILE A 330 11.25 11.05 5.01
C ILE A 330 9.84 11.36 5.53
N VAL A 331 9.62 11.25 6.84
CA VAL A 331 8.32 11.51 7.48
C VAL A 331 8.25 12.88 8.17
N GLU A 332 9.33 13.67 8.13
CA GLU A 332 9.43 14.93 8.88
C GLU A 332 8.27 15.89 8.59
N ALA A 333 7.88 16.04 7.33
CA ALA A 333 6.80 16.94 6.89
C ALA A 333 5.43 16.25 6.77
N MET A 334 5.28 15.01 7.27
CA MET A 334 4.01 14.29 7.21
C MET A 334 3.09 14.65 8.37
N SER A 335 1.78 14.50 8.15
CA SER A 335 0.80 14.61 9.24
C SER A 335 0.79 13.33 10.09
N PRO A 336 0.55 13.42 11.41
CA PRO A 336 0.38 12.23 12.26
C PRO A 336 -0.65 11.23 11.73
N LYS A 337 -1.71 11.70 11.05
CA LYS A 337 -2.76 10.87 10.45
C LYS A 337 -2.35 10.15 9.17
N GLU A 338 -1.15 10.38 8.68
CA GLU A 338 -0.55 9.71 7.52
C GLU A 338 0.48 8.66 7.92
N ILE A 339 0.74 8.51 9.24
CA ILE A 339 1.78 7.63 9.77
C ILE A 339 1.14 6.48 10.54
N TRP A 340 1.48 5.27 10.15
CA TRP A 340 1.03 4.03 10.74
C TRP A 340 2.20 3.31 11.39
N VAL A 341 2.12 3.15 12.70
CA VAL A 341 3.17 2.55 13.53
C VAL A 341 2.90 1.06 13.67
N PHE A 342 3.85 0.27 13.21
CA PHE A 342 3.87 -1.18 13.36
C PHE A 342 4.79 -1.54 14.52
N SER A 343 4.25 -2.19 15.52
CA SER A 343 4.99 -2.68 16.68
C SER A 343 4.75 -4.16 16.90
N ARG A 344 5.65 -4.78 17.64
CA ARG A 344 5.60 -6.18 18.02
C ARG A 344 6.32 -6.32 19.34
N ASP A 345 5.69 -6.96 20.30
CA ASP A 345 6.31 -7.20 21.61
C ASP A 345 6.97 -8.57 21.60
N PHE A 346 8.31 -8.56 21.60
CA PHE A 346 9.10 -9.79 21.61
C PHE A 346 9.43 -10.29 23.03
N GLU A 347 9.10 -9.50 24.06
CA GLU A 347 9.47 -9.82 25.46
C GLU A 347 8.40 -10.65 26.18
N ASP A 348 7.12 -10.46 25.84
CA ASP A 348 5.98 -11.09 26.53
C ASP A 348 5.47 -12.39 25.91
N ASN A 349 6.21 -13.08 25.04
CA ASN A 349 5.70 -14.20 24.22
C ASN A 349 4.41 -13.86 23.39
N ASP A 350 4.07 -12.61 23.26
CA ASP A 350 3.00 -12.11 22.40
C ASP A 350 3.59 -11.62 21.08
N ASP A 351 3.81 -12.55 20.17
CA ASP A 351 4.36 -12.29 18.84
C ASP A 351 3.37 -11.55 17.91
N ALA A 352 2.23 -11.09 18.42
CA ALA A 352 1.22 -10.41 17.63
C ALA A 352 1.69 -9.05 17.12
N VAL A 353 1.37 -8.76 15.87
CA VAL A 353 1.58 -7.44 15.28
C VAL A 353 0.53 -6.49 15.82
N ARG A 354 0.94 -5.28 16.18
CA ARG A 354 0.04 -4.19 16.58
C ARG A 354 0.20 -3.03 15.62
N ILE A 355 -0.90 -2.53 15.08
CA ILE A 355 -0.89 -1.42 14.13
C ILE A 355 -1.71 -0.28 14.72
N ARG A 356 -1.11 0.91 14.83
CA ARG A 356 -1.81 2.13 15.27
C ARG A 356 -1.50 3.31 14.37
N CYS A 357 -2.45 4.22 14.24
CA CYS A 357 -2.19 5.51 13.60
C CYS A 357 -1.50 6.46 14.58
N ALA A 358 -0.41 7.11 14.19
CA ALA A 358 0.24 8.10 15.04
C ALA A 358 -0.71 9.27 15.41
N GLY A 359 -1.68 9.56 14.55
CA GLY A 359 -2.71 10.58 14.82
C GLY A 359 -3.78 10.18 15.85
N SER A 360 -3.79 8.94 16.35
CA SER A 360 -4.66 8.54 17.49
C SER A 360 -4.02 8.84 18.85
N ASP A 361 -2.71 9.13 18.87
CA ASP A 361 -1.97 9.40 20.09
C ASP A 361 -2.08 10.90 20.48
N PRO A 362 -2.69 11.24 21.63
CA PRO A 362 -2.85 12.62 22.05
C PRO A 362 -1.52 13.36 22.25
N VAL A 363 -0.47 12.66 22.72
CA VAL A 363 0.85 13.27 22.96
C VAL A 363 1.50 13.63 21.62
N VAL A 364 1.45 12.73 20.66
CA VAL A 364 1.95 12.95 19.30
C VAL A 364 1.21 14.12 18.66
N MET A 365 -0.11 14.17 18.78
CA MET A 365 -0.92 15.29 18.25
C MET A 365 -0.56 16.63 18.89
N ALA A 366 -0.39 16.66 20.22
CA ALA A 366 -0.02 17.87 20.93
C ALA A 366 1.38 18.39 20.53
N LEU A 367 2.37 17.50 20.39
CA LEU A 367 3.71 17.87 19.93
C LEU A 367 3.68 18.40 18.49
N PHE A 368 2.95 17.75 17.62
CA PHE A 368 2.80 18.17 16.23
C PHE A 368 2.11 19.55 16.12
N GLU A 369 1.07 19.82 16.90
CA GLU A 369 0.39 21.11 16.97
C GLU A 369 1.30 22.24 17.51
N GLN A 370 2.32 21.90 18.31
CA GLN A 370 3.36 22.81 18.73
C GLN A 370 4.44 23.06 17.68
N GLY A 371 4.33 22.43 16.52
CA GLY A 371 5.26 22.61 15.40
C GLY A 371 6.45 21.66 15.41
N VAL A 372 6.44 20.60 16.23
CA VAL A 372 7.47 19.55 16.19
C VAL A 372 7.21 18.64 15.00
N GLY A 373 8.21 18.44 14.13
CA GLY A 373 8.10 17.57 12.97
C GLY A 373 7.98 16.10 13.37
N MET A 374 7.34 15.28 12.51
CA MET A 374 7.09 13.88 12.80
C MET A 374 8.37 13.04 12.89
N GLY A 375 9.41 13.40 12.15
CA GLY A 375 10.71 12.76 12.25
C GLY A 375 11.35 13.00 13.62
N ALA A 376 11.27 14.24 14.13
CA ALA A 376 11.76 14.59 15.46
C ALA A 376 10.95 13.89 16.57
N ILE A 377 9.62 13.79 16.44
CA ILE A 377 8.74 13.06 17.35
C ILE A 377 9.13 11.57 17.38
N TRP A 378 9.38 10.98 16.22
CA TRP A 378 9.80 9.58 16.13
C TRP A 378 11.19 9.36 16.74
N TYR A 379 12.16 10.20 16.38
CA TYR A 379 13.51 10.12 16.93
C TYR A 379 13.53 10.28 18.46
N GLY A 380 12.62 11.09 19.01
CA GLY A 380 12.41 11.26 20.44
C GLY A 380 11.76 10.06 21.15
N GLY A 381 11.43 8.98 20.44
CA GLY A 381 10.86 7.74 21.00
C GLY A 381 9.36 7.77 21.23
N HIS A 382 8.66 8.87 20.90
CA HIS A 382 7.22 8.99 21.15
C HIS A 382 6.35 8.07 20.26
N LEU A 383 6.92 7.51 19.18
CA LEU A 383 6.23 6.56 18.30
C LEU A 383 6.59 5.10 18.62
N ASP A 384 7.68 4.84 19.35
CA ASP A 384 8.14 3.49 19.68
C ASP A 384 7.47 2.90 20.94
N GLN A 385 6.92 3.75 21.80
CA GLN A 385 6.21 3.32 23.00
C GLN A 385 4.80 2.86 22.60
N GLY A 386 4.52 1.57 22.72
CA GLY A 386 3.17 1.11 22.97
C GLY A 386 2.66 1.88 24.19
N SER A 387 1.37 2.32 24.18
CA SER A 387 0.75 2.97 25.31
C SER A 387 1.02 2.15 26.58
N SER A 388 2.14 2.43 27.25
CA SER A 388 2.27 2.12 28.66
C SER A 388 1.18 2.96 29.29
N GLU A 389 0.21 2.32 29.91
CA GLU A 389 -0.67 2.93 30.87
C GLU A 389 0.14 3.95 31.65
N TYR A 390 -0.25 5.22 31.57
CA TYR A 390 0.20 6.18 32.55
C TYR A 390 -0.41 5.70 33.87
N ASP A 391 0.38 4.96 34.65
CA ASP A 391 0.11 4.77 36.05
C ASP A 391 0.05 6.16 36.66
N GLU A 392 -1.13 6.56 37.13
CA GLU A 392 -1.40 7.81 37.85
C GLU A 392 -0.66 7.88 39.21
N ASP A 393 0.33 7.06 39.43
CA ASP A 393 1.17 7.07 40.64
C ASP A 393 2.56 7.65 40.34
N GLY A 394 2.57 8.97 40.15
CA GLY A 394 3.80 9.75 40.27
C GLY A 394 4.29 9.82 41.69
N VAL A 395 5.18 8.89 42.10
CA VAL A 395 6.08 9.13 43.23
C VAL A 395 7.35 8.27 43.06
N ASN A 396 8.47 8.98 42.86
CA ASN A 396 9.84 8.70 43.27
C ASN A 396 10.27 7.24 43.53
N ASN A 397 11.25 6.80 42.74
CA ASN A 397 12.45 6.18 43.39
C ASN A 397 13.69 6.38 42.52
N ALA A 398 14.46 7.43 42.84
CA ALA A 398 15.88 7.50 42.51
C ALA A 398 16.64 6.62 43.53
N HIS A 399 17.35 5.62 43.00
CA HIS A 399 18.60 5.17 43.59
C HIS A 399 19.46 4.52 42.52
#